data_f4a0fceaa87379ee9e8f0133108a62dc
#
_entry.id   f4a0fceaa87379ee9e8f0133108a62dc
#
_cell.length_a   1.000
_cell.length_b   1.000
_cell.length_c   1.000
_cell.angle_alpha   90.00
_cell.angle_beta   90.00
_cell.angle_gamma   90.00
#
_symmetry.space_group_name_H-M   'P 1'
#
loop_
_entity.id
_entity.type
_entity.pdbx_description
1 polymer ?
#
loop_
_entity_poly.entity_id
_entity_poly.type
_entity_poly.pdbx_seq_one_letter_code
_entity_poly.pdbx_strand_id
1 'polypeptide(L)'
;MRVSGVLRLLALIFAIVTTWMFIRSYMSFSMKTIRLPRWLASPTKEIQVKKYKCGLIKPCPANYFAFKICSGAANVVGPTMCFEDRMIMSPVKNNVGRGLNIALVNGTTGAVLGQKAFDMYSGDVMHLVKFLKEIPGGALVLVASYDDPGT
;
A
#
# COMPACT_ATOMS: atom_id res chain seq x y z
N MET A 1 -47.03 42.61 21.56
CA MET A 1 -46.04 41.77 20.80
C MET A 1 -45.99 42.24 19.37
N ARG A 2 -44.83 42.62 18.88
CA ARG A 2 -44.72 43.16 17.51
C ARG A 2 -44.89 42.03 16.50
N VAL A 3 -45.92 42.10 15.67
CA VAL A 3 -46.29 41.15 14.61
C VAL A 3 -45.07 40.75 13.75
N SER A 4 -44.09 41.65 13.59
CA SER A 4 -42.83 41.41 12.87
C SER A 4 -41.93 40.36 13.51
N GLY A 5 -41.98 40.15 14.82
CA GLY A 5 -41.18 39.11 15.49
C GLY A 5 -41.74 37.72 15.29
N VAL A 6 -43.05 37.58 15.32
CA VAL A 6 -43.76 36.30 15.08
C VAL A 6 -43.57 35.87 13.63
N LEU A 7 -43.67 36.78 12.69
CA LEU A 7 -43.45 36.50 11.26
C LEU A 7 -42.03 36.03 10.98
N ARG A 8 -41.01 36.63 11.61
CA ARG A 8 -39.62 36.19 11.48
C ARG A 8 -39.37 34.79 12.06
N LEU A 9 -39.98 34.51 13.23
CA LEU A 9 -39.91 33.19 13.83
C LEU A 9 -40.54 32.11 12.96
N LEU A 10 -41.73 32.38 12.39
CA LEU A 10 -42.40 31.46 11.48
C LEU A 10 -41.58 31.22 10.20
N ALA A 11 -40.98 32.27 9.64
CA ALA A 11 -40.09 32.13 8.46
C ALA A 11 -38.86 31.26 8.74
N LEU A 12 -38.24 31.43 9.91
CA LEU A 12 -37.10 30.59 10.32
C LEU A 12 -37.49 29.14 10.51
N ILE A 13 -38.61 28.85 11.16
CA ILE A 13 -39.12 27.49 11.33
C ILE A 13 -39.40 26.85 9.97
N PHE A 14 -40.03 27.59 9.07
CA PHE A 14 -40.33 27.11 7.71
C PHE A 14 -39.04 26.80 6.93
N ALA A 15 -38.04 27.66 7.02
CA ALA A 15 -36.73 27.43 6.38
C ALA A 15 -36.02 26.19 6.93
N ILE A 16 -36.04 25.97 8.25
CA ILE A 16 -35.44 24.79 8.88
C ILE A 16 -36.18 23.52 8.45
N VAL A 17 -37.49 23.51 8.45
CA VAL A 17 -38.29 22.34 8.05
C VAL A 17 -38.09 22.00 6.57
N THR A 18 -38.07 22.99 5.70
CA THR A 18 -37.83 22.76 4.26
C THR A 18 -36.43 22.24 3.99
N THR A 19 -35.39 22.80 4.62
CA THR A 19 -34.02 22.30 4.48
C THR A 19 -33.88 20.88 5.01
N TRP A 20 -34.52 20.58 6.14
CA TRP A 20 -34.49 19.23 6.71
C TRP A 20 -35.20 18.20 5.81
N MET A 21 -36.35 18.54 5.25
CA MET A 21 -37.06 17.70 4.27
C MET A 21 -36.20 17.48 3.00
N PHE A 22 -35.53 18.54 2.54
CA PHE A 22 -34.69 18.47 1.35
C PHE A 22 -33.48 17.54 1.58
N ILE A 23 -32.80 17.66 2.72
CA ILE A 23 -31.68 16.79 3.11
C ILE A 23 -32.15 15.34 3.21
N ARG A 24 -33.31 15.10 3.85
CA ARG A 24 -33.85 13.75 3.99
C ARG A 24 -34.24 13.13 2.64
N SER A 25 -34.79 13.91 1.74
CA SER A 25 -35.14 13.49 0.38
C SER A 25 -33.88 13.19 -0.43
N TYR A 26 -32.85 14.03 -0.33
CA TYR A 26 -31.58 13.86 -1.03
C TYR A 26 -30.81 12.63 -0.51
N MET A 27 -30.74 12.44 0.80
CA MET A 27 -30.13 11.26 1.41
C MET A 27 -30.86 9.97 1.04
N SER A 28 -32.19 10.00 1.01
CA SER A 28 -33.02 8.86 0.61
C SER A 28 -32.84 8.50 -0.88
N PHE A 29 -32.62 9.49 -1.73
CA PHE A 29 -32.33 9.28 -3.15
C PHE A 29 -30.92 8.77 -3.39
N SER A 30 -29.94 9.27 -2.65
CA SER A 30 -28.53 8.86 -2.75
C SER A 30 -28.29 7.42 -2.24
N MET A 31 -29.17 6.91 -1.37
CA MET A 31 -29.12 5.55 -0.84
C MET A 31 -29.86 4.50 -1.68
N LYS A 32 -30.56 4.92 -2.74
CA LYS A 32 -31.02 3.94 -3.73
C LYS A 32 -29.82 3.42 -4.47
N THR A 33 -29.31 2.27 -4.01
CA THR A 33 -28.31 1.46 -4.71
C THR A 33 -28.59 1.50 -6.21
N ILE A 34 -27.64 2.05 -6.96
CA ILE A 34 -27.62 1.94 -8.42
C ILE A 34 -27.49 0.46 -8.70
N ARG A 35 -28.59 -0.23 -8.96
CA ARG A 35 -28.55 -1.59 -9.48
C ARG A 35 -27.99 -1.48 -10.89
N LEU A 36 -26.71 -1.78 -11.04
CA LEU A 36 -26.10 -1.94 -12.36
C LEU A 36 -26.94 -2.95 -13.16
N PRO A 37 -27.31 -2.62 -14.40
CA PRO A 37 -28.04 -3.55 -15.26
C PRO A 37 -27.31 -4.88 -15.35
N ARG A 38 -28.03 -5.99 -15.32
CA ARG A 38 -27.45 -7.36 -15.35
C ARG A 38 -26.54 -7.64 -16.54
N TRP A 39 -26.64 -6.87 -17.61
CA TRP A 39 -25.75 -7.03 -18.77
C TRP A 39 -24.35 -6.43 -18.56
N LEU A 40 -24.17 -5.55 -17.56
CA LEU A 40 -22.85 -5.06 -17.11
C LEU A 40 -22.25 -5.98 -16.03
N ALA A 41 -23.04 -6.78 -15.37
CA ALA A 41 -22.59 -7.87 -14.54
C ALA A 41 -22.31 -9.09 -15.43
N SER A 42 -21.28 -9.01 -16.27
CA SER A 42 -20.70 -10.23 -16.83
C SER A 42 -20.45 -11.17 -15.66
N PRO A 43 -20.88 -12.45 -15.71
CA PRO A 43 -20.41 -13.41 -14.75
C PRO A 43 -18.91 -13.52 -14.98
N THR A 44 -18.16 -12.71 -14.26
CA THR A 44 -16.74 -12.96 -14.10
C THR A 44 -16.71 -14.33 -13.43
N LYS A 45 -16.51 -15.39 -14.23
CA LYS A 45 -16.00 -16.64 -13.65
C LYS A 45 -14.87 -16.15 -12.75
N GLU A 46 -15.04 -16.26 -11.45
CA GLU A 46 -13.93 -16.15 -10.52
C GLU A 46 -12.96 -17.25 -10.98
N ILE A 47 -12.05 -16.85 -11.86
CA ILE A 47 -10.85 -17.61 -12.10
C ILE A 47 -10.17 -17.51 -10.74
N GLN A 48 -10.29 -18.57 -9.96
CA GLN A 48 -9.50 -18.78 -8.76
C GLN A 48 -8.05 -18.78 -9.21
N VAL A 49 -7.48 -17.57 -9.30
CA VAL A 49 -6.06 -17.41 -9.61
C VAL A 49 -5.33 -18.01 -8.43
N LYS A 50 -4.86 -19.23 -8.62
CA LYS A 50 -4.07 -19.95 -7.62
C LYS A 50 -2.89 -19.04 -7.26
N LYS A 51 -2.96 -18.45 -6.08
CA LYS A 51 -1.95 -17.50 -5.60
C LYS A 51 -0.74 -18.30 -5.16
N TYR A 52 0.33 -18.18 -5.91
CA TYR A 52 1.63 -18.76 -5.56
C TYR A 52 2.39 -17.85 -4.60
N LYS A 53 3.47 -18.37 -4.00
CA LYS A 53 4.34 -17.63 -3.08
C LYS A 53 4.70 -16.25 -3.63
N CYS A 54 4.69 -15.23 -2.79
CA CYS A 54 4.91 -13.83 -3.14
C CYS A 54 4.00 -13.29 -4.26
N GLY A 55 2.85 -13.91 -4.51
CA GLY A 55 1.91 -13.50 -5.57
C GLY A 55 2.46 -13.72 -6.98
N LEU A 56 3.34 -14.69 -7.16
CA LEU A 56 3.83 -15.08 -8.49
C LEU A 56 2.72 -15.71 -9.33
N ILE A 57 2.84 -15.60 -10.66
CA ILE A 57 1.88 -16.13 -11.62
C ILE A 57 2.04 -17.65 -11.78
N LYS A 58 3.27 -18.15 -11.60
CA LYS A 58 3.63 -19.56 -11.73
C LYS A 58 4.26 -20.07 -10.43
N PRO A 59 4.11 -21.39 -10.13
CA PRO A 59 4.81 -21.97 -8.99
C PRO A 59 6.32 -21.93 -9.22
N CYS A 60 7.06 -21.70 -8.14
CA CYS A 60 8.51 -21.86 -8.16
C CYS A 60 8.86 -23.35 -8.17
N PRO A 61 9.81 -23.83 -8.99
CA PRO A 61 10.26 -25.21 -8.98
C PRO A 61 10.80 -25.65 -7.61
N ALA A 62 10.85 -26.94 -7.36
CA ALA A 62 11.52 -27.48 -6.17
C ALA A 62 13.00 -27.04 -6.14
N ASN A 63 13.52 -26.75 -4.96
CA ASN A 63 14.87 -26.24 -4.71
C ASN A 63 15.17 -24.83 -5.24
N TYR A 64 14.14 -24.05 -5.58
CA TYR A 64 14.27 -22.63 -5.92
C TYR A 64 13.50 -21.77 -4.91
N PHE A 65 14.06 -20.63 -4.57
CA PHE A 65 13.39 -19.65 -3.74
C PHE A 65 12.45 -18.77 -4.56
N ALA A 66 11.25 -18.58 -4.05
CA ALA A 66 10.28 -17.64 -4.62
C ALA A 66 10.49 -16.25 -4.02
N PHE A 67 10.69 -15.24 -4.85
CA PHE A 67 10.80 -13.87 -4.38
C PHE A 67 10.13 -12.87 -5.33
N LYS A 68 9.75 -11.73 -4.78
CA LYS A 68 9.25 -10.58 -5.55
C LYS A 68 9.78 -9.31 -4.90
N ILE A 69 10.50 -8.51 -5.68
CA ILE A 69 11.06 -7.23 -5.27
C ILE A 69 10.45 -6.16 -6.16
N CYS A 70 9.94 -5.10 -5.54
CA CYS A 70 9.45 -3.92 -6.23
C CYS A 70 10.13 -2.71 -5.61
N SER A 71 10.85 -1.93 -6.40
CA SER A 71 11.35 -0.61 -6.01
C SER A 71 10.20 0.36 -5.79
N GLY A 72 10.43 1.38 -5.01
CA GLY A 72 9.46 2.44 -4.80
C GLY A 72 9.26 3.31 -6.04
N ALA A 73 8.20 4.11 -6.03
CA ALA A 73 7.93 5.11 -7.06
C ALA A 73 7.98 6.50 -6.42
N ALA A 74 9.02 7.26 -6.75
CA ALA A 74 9.35 8.52 -6.11
C ALA A 74 9.28 8.41 -4.57
N ASN A 75 8.90 9.45 -3.87
CA ASN A 75 8.65 9.45 -2.43
C ASN A 75 7.21 9.05 -2.03
N VAL A 76 6.40 8.54 -2.99
CA VAL A 76 4.97 8.27 -2.80
C VAL A 76 4.71 6.81 -2.45
N VAL A 77 5.33 5.90 -3.22
CA VAL A 77 5.12 4.46 -3.02
C VAL A 77 6.44 3.84 -2.58
N GLY A 78 6.47 3.34 -1.35
CA GLY A 78 7.66 2.67 -0.82
C GLY A 78 7.89 1.29 -1.44
N PRO A 79 9.14 0.79 -1.38
CA PRO A 79 9.52 -0.50 -1.93
C PRO A 79 8.91 -1.66 -1.14
N THR A 80 8.84 -2.81 -1.78
CA THR A 80 8.40 -4.04 -1.14
C THR A 80 9.32 -5.20 -1.50
N MET A 81 9.65 -6.04 -0.53
CA MET A 81 10.41 -7.26 -0.70
C MET A 81 9.69 -8.43 -0.07
N CYS A 82 9.27 -9.37 -0.89
CA CYS A 82 8.71 -10.65 -0.47
C CYS A 82 9.71 -11.76 -0.82
N PHE A 83 9.92 -12.69 0.11
CA PHE A 83 10.76 -13.87 -0.07
C PHE A 83 10.09 -15.07 0.61
N GLU A 84 9.90 -16.17 -0.12
CA GLU A 84 9.25 -17.39 0.36
C GLU A 84 7.89 -17.13 1.05
N ASP A 85 7.06 -16.28 0.42
CA ASP A 85 5.75 -15.83 0.88
C ASP A 85 5.77 -14.99 2.17
N ARG A 86 6.95 -14.58 2.62
CA ARG A 86 7.14 -13.69 3.77
C ARG A 86 7.50 -12.30 3.28
N MET A 87 6.72 -11.30 3.67
CA MET A 87 7.09 -9.90 3.45
C MET A 87 8.27 -9.53 4.36
N ILE A 88 9.43 -9.27 3.77
CA ILE A 88 10.65 -8.90 4.51
C ILE A 88 10.65 -7.40 4.79
N MET A 89 10.55 -6.59 3.73
CA MET A 89 10.53 -5.13 3.83
C MET A 89 9.29 -4.57 3.14
N SER A 90 8.65 -3.59 3.76
CA SER A 90 7.52 -2.86 3.18
C SER A 90 7.19 -1.60 3.99
N PRO A 91 6.52 -0.60 3.41
CA PRO A 91 6.02 0.56 4.13
C PRO A 91 5.08 0.17 5.29
N VAL A 92 4.28 -0.87 5.10
CA VAL A 92 3.35 -1.37 6.13
C VAL A 92 4.09 -1.87 7.38
N LYS A 93 5.28 -2.43 7.20
CA LYS A 93 6.15 -2.86 8.33
C LYS A 93 6.96 -1.71 8.92
N ASN A 94 6.91 -0.53 8.31
CA ASN A 94 7.69 0.64 8.72
C ASN A 94 9.20 0.36 8.83
N ASN A 95 9.73 -0.44 7.89
CA ASN A 95 11.13 -0.86 7.85
C ASN A 95 11.81 -0.56 6.51
N VAL A 96 11.29 0.40 5.77
CA VAL A 96 11.86 0.94 4.53
C VAL A 96 12.23 2.40 4.74
N GLY A 97 13.25 2.86 4.03
CA GLY A 97 13.71 4.25 4.08
C GLY A 97 14.14 4.76 2.71
N ARG A 98 14.30 6.07 2.58
CA ARG A 98 14.81 6.71 1.37
C ARG A 98 16.17 6.13 0.99
N GLY A 99 16.43 6.02 -0.32
CA GLY A 99 17.68 5.52 -0.86
C GLY A 99 17.64 4.02 -1.13
N LEU A 100 18.62 3.27 -0.69
CA LEU A 100 18.76 1.83 -0.90
C LEU A 100 18.22 1.05 0.28
N ASN A 101 17.31 0.15 0.00
CA ASN A 101 16.73 -0.79 0.97
C ASN A 101 17.31 -2.18 0.66
N ILE A 102 18.02 -2.77 1.62
CA ILE A 102 18.77 -4.01 1.42
C ILE A 102 18.32 -5.05 2.44
N ALA A 103 18.03 -6.25 1.98
CA ALA A 103 17.78 -7.41 2.82
C ALA A 103 18.76 -8.53 2.48
N LEU A 104 19.31 -9.18 3.50
CA LEU A 104 20.21 -10.31 3.39
C LEU A 104 19.46 -11.60 3.74
N VAL A 105 19.61 -12.60 2.89
CA VAL A 105 18.99 -13.92 3.08
C VAL A 105 20.06 -14.98 2.93
N ASN A 106 20.05 -15.98 3.80
CA ASN A 106 20.94 -17.14 3.65
C ASN A 106 20.55 -17.92 2.38
N GLY A 107 21.50 -18.03 1.44
CA GLY A 107 21.24 -18.67 0.13
C GLY A 107 21.01 -20.18 0.21
N THR A 108 21.33 -20.81 1.33
CA THR A 108 21.10 -22.25 1.52
C THR A 108 19.78 -22.52 2.25
N THR A 109 19.51 -21.78 3.31
CA THR A 109 18.35 -22.03 4.18
C THR A 109 17.14 -21.15 3.89
N GLY A 110 17.34 -20.04 3.17
CA GLY A 110 16.30 -19.01 2.98
C GLY A 110 15.98 -18.17 4.22
N ALA A 111 16.78 -18.30 5.29
CA ALA A 111 16.58 -17.51 6.49
C ALA A 111 17.01 -16.05 6.28
N VAL A 112 16.21 -15.09 6.74
CA VAL A 112 16.56 -13.67 6.70
C VAL A 112 17.65 -13.42 7.73
N LEU A 113 18.80 -12.93 7.28
CA LEU A 113 19.97 -12.62 8.11
C LEU A 113 19.92 -11.19 8.66
N GLY A 114 19.37 -10.27 7.88
CA GLY A 114 19.26 -8.88 8.28
C GLY A 114 18.60 -8.01 7.21
N GLN A 115 18.25 -6.79 7.59
CA GLN A 115 17.67 -5.80 6.68
C GLN A 115 18.05 -4.39 7.13
N LYS A 116 18.33 -3.51 6.18
CA LYS A 116 18.71 -2.13 6.47
C LYS A 116 18.36 -1.20 5.30
N ALA A 117 17.99 0.02 5.63
CA ALA A 117 17.83 1.11 4.66
C ALA A 117 19.03 2.07 4.79
N PHE A 118 19.49 2.58 3.66
CA PHE A 118 20.58 3.55 3.55
C PHE A 118 20.10 4.76 2.79
N ASP A 119 20.05 5.91 3.46
CA ASP A 119 19.73 7.19 2.84
C ASP A 119 20.90 7.60 1.94
N MET A 120 20.68 7.58 0.64
CA MET A 120 21.69 7.94 -0.35
C MET A 120 21.75 9.43 -0.68
N TYR A 121 20.75 10.21 -0.22
CA TYR A 121 20.69 11.65 -0.45
C TYR A 121 21.45 12.44 0.62
N SER A 122 21.24 12.09 1.90
CA SER A 122 21.81 12.83 3.03
C SER A 122 22.61 11.95 4.01
N GLY A 123 22.63 10.64 3.78
CA GLY A 123 23.34 9.71 4.64
C GLY A 123 24.83 9.61 4.30
N ASP A 124 25.61 9.06 5.24
CA ASP A 124 27.00 8.74 5.01
C ASP A 124 27.14 7.42 4.24
N VAL A 125 27.66 7.50 3.02
CA VAL A 125 27.90 6.34 2.15
C VAL A 125 28.82 5.31 2.81
N MET A 126 29.68 5.70 3.76
CA MET A 126 30.56 4.79 4.46
C MET A 126 29.79 3.75 5.29
N HIS A 127 28.57 4.08 5.75
CA HIS A 127 27.72 3.09 6.41
C HIS A 127 27.29 1.97 5.45
N LEU A 128 26.96 2.31 4.20
CA LEU A 128 26.66 1.33 3.16
C LEU A 128 27.90 0.47 2.85
N VAL A 129 29.06 1.12 2.63
CA VAL A 129 30.31 0.41 2.31
C VAL A 129 30.70 -0.55 3.42
N LYS A 130 30.58 -0.13 4.68
CA LYS A 130 30.83 -1.00 5.84
C LYS A 130 29.89 -2.21 5.83
N PHE A 131 28.58 -1.96 5.66
CA PHE A 131 27.58 -3.03 5.62
C PHE A 131 27.87 -4.04 4.49
N LEU A 132 28.24 -3.56 3.29
CA LEU A 132 28.55 -4.44 2.16
C LEU A 132 29.77 -5.31 2.41
N LYS A 133 30.77 -4.81 3.14
CA LYS A 133 31.98 -5.58 3.53
C LYS A 133 31.68 -6.67 4.56
N GLU A 134 30.64 -6.52 5.34
CA GLU A 134 30.25 -7.47 6.40
C GLU A 134 29.30 -8.57 5.87
N ILE A 135 28.92 -8.56 4.59
CA ILE A 135 28.03 -9.56 4.00
C ILE A 135 28.72 -10.92 4.00
N PRO A 136 28.14 -11.96 4.63
CA PRO A 136 28.71 -13.27 4.66
C PRO A 136 28.68 -13.96 3.28
N GLY A 137 29.66 -14.80 2.98
CA GLY A 137 29.64 -15.61 1.76
C GLY A 137 28.40 -16.51 1.70
N GLY A 138 27.83 -16.66 0.50
CA GLY A 138 26.61 -17.43 0.27
C GLY A 138 25.30 -16.74 0.65
N ALA A 139 25.35 -15.47 1.04
CA ALA A 139 24.14 -14.68 1.23
C ALA A 139 23.56 -14.19 -0.11
N LEU A 140 22.24 -14.21 -0.22
CA LEU A 140 21.50 -13.51 -1.27
C LEU A 140 21.25 -12.08 -0.81
N VAL A 141 21.57 -11.12 -1.67
CA VAL A 141 21.39 -9.70 -1.40
C VAL A 141 20.21 -9.19 -2.21
N LEU A 142 19.11 -8.84 -1.54
CA LEU A 142 17.92 -8.28 -2.17
C LEU A 142 17.97 -6.77 -2.01
N VAL A 143 17.90 -6.03 -3.11
CA VAL A 143 18.00 -4.57 -3.11
C VAL A 143 16.79 -3.94 -3.81
N ALA A 144 16.22 -2.91 -3.21
CA ALA A 144 15.20 -2.08 -3.82
C ALA A 144 15.46 -0.60 -3.52
N SER A 145 15.23 0.25 -4.48
CA SER A 145 15.34 1.70 -4.32
C SER A 145 14.05 2.33 -3.85
N TYR A 146 14.15 3.47 -3.18
CA TYR A 146 13.04 4.30 -2.78
C TYR A 146 13.44 5.77 -2.82
N ASP A 147 12.61 6.60 -3.50
CA ASP A 147 12.84 8.03 -3.69
C ASP A 147 14.17 8.28 -4.41
N ASP A 148 15.19 8.76 -3.73
CA ASP A 148 16.49 9.11 -4.29
C ASP A 148 17.52 8.01 -3.97
N PRO A 149 17.82 7.07 -4.91
CA PRO A 149 18.72 5.95 -4.66
C PRO A 149 20.20 6.27 -4.84
N GLY A 150 20.54 7.47 -5.32
CA GLY A 150 21.92 7.87 -5.57
C GLY A 150 22.04 9.37 -5.82
N THR A 151 23.19 9.90 -5.55
CA THR A 151 23.64 11.26 -5.89
C THR A 151 24.64 11.23 -7.03
#